data_6d50c59a3876e4e59d28264a9d1e057d
#
_entry.id   6d50c59a3876e4e59d28264a9d1e057d
#
_cell.length_a   1.000
_cell.length_b   1.000
_cell.length_c   1.000
_cell.angle_alpha   90.00
_cell.angle_beta   90.00
_cell.angle_gamma   90.00
#
_symmetry.space_group_name_H-M   'P 1'
#
loop_
_entity.id
_entity.type
_entity.pdbx_description
1 polymer ?
#
loop_
_entity_poly.entity_id
_entity_poly.type
_entity_poly.pdbx_seq_one_letter_code
_entity_poly.pdbx_strand_id
1 'polypeptide(L)'
;MNIAFIVILVIFVILILVGIIGIGFYNKLVFRKKKVIDKFNAVYMSLKERVDIIDSISNIITTNKLHEDNILMELNKMKEAILENSSVNETLPLINESDDLLKKALSLDSIYDELLKDKIYMNLKDTFKNNQYKIMYSIEIYNEEVEEYNNYKSKGIANIVSKIFRFSDYSYYKKENDI
;
A
#
# COMPACT_ATOMS: atom_id res chain seq x y z
N MET A 1 9.24 -17.60 -58.70
CA MET A 1 8.59 -17.44 -57.37
C MET A 1 7.53 -16.34 -57.52
N ASN A 2 6.27 -16.64 -57.19
CA ASN A 2 5.15 -15.70 -57.43
C ASN A 2 5.31 -14.44 -56.55
N ILE A 3 5.22 -13.24 -57.15
CA ILE A 3 5.36 -11.96 -56.42
C ILE A 3 4.43 -11.96 -55.19
N ALA A 4 3.21 -12.49 -55.33
CA ALA A 4 2.27 -12.62 -54.22
C ALA A 4 2.83 -13.47 -53.05
N PHE A 5 3.56 -14.54 -53.33
CA PHE A 5 4.18 -15.38 -52.28
C PHE A 5 5.28 -14.64 -51.55
N ILE A 6 6.09 -13.84 -52.24
CA ILE A 6 7.13 -13.02 -51.61
C ILE A 6 6.49 -11.99 -50.66
N VAL A 7 5.42 -11.33 -51.10
CA VAL A 7 4.70 -10.33 -50.29
C VAL A 7 4.12 -10.97 -49.02
N ILE A 8 3.48 -12.14 -49.13
CA ILE A 8 2.93 -12.87 -48.00
C ILE A 8 4.05 -13.22 -47.00
N LEU A 9 5.19 -13.70 -47.49
CA LEU A 9 6.33 -14.07 -46.64
C LEU A 9 6.90 -12.85 -45.91
N VAL A 10 7.03 -11.71 -46.58
CA VAL A 10 7.49 -10.46 -45.94
C VAL A 10 6.51 -9.99 -44.86
N ILE A 11 5.20 -10.03 -45.10
CA ILE A 11 4.19 -9.68 -44.09
C ILE A 11 4.29 -10.61 -42.89
N PHE A 12 4.45 -11.91 -43.11
CA PHE A 12 4.59 -12.89 -42.07
C PHE A 12 5.82 -12.63 -41.17
N VAL A 13 6.96 -12.32 -41.76
CA VAL A 13 8.19 -11.94 -41.05
C VAL A 13 7.97 -10.68 -40.22
N ILE A 14 7.30 -9.65 -40.77
CA ILE A 14 6.98 -8.43 -40.03
C ILE A 14 6.09 -8.73 -38.82
N LEU A 15 5.07 -9.58 -38.95
CA LEU A 15 4.19 -9.95 -37.86
C LEU A 15 4.95 -10.69 -36.74
N ILE A 16 5.90 -11.55 -37.10
CA ILE A 16 6.76 -12.22 -36.10
C ILE A 16 7.59 -11.20 -35.34
N LEU A 17 8.24 -10.26 -36.04
CA LEU A 17 9.05 -9.22 -35.41
C LEU A 17 8.23 -8.32 -34.46
N VAL A 18 7.03 -7.92 -34.87
CA VAL A 18 6.08 -7.17 -34.04
C VAL A 18 5.70 -7.99 -32.79
N GLY A 19 5.45 -9.29 -32.95
CA GLY A 19 5.15 -10.18 -31.82
C GLY A 19 6.30 -10.27 -30.83
N ILE A 20 7.55 -10.42 -31.29
CA ILE A 20 8.75 -10.48 -30.40
C ILE A 20 8.91 -9.16 -29.62
N ILE A 21 8.75 -8.01 -30.30
CA ILE A 21 8.80 -6.70 -29.65
C ILE A 21 7.69 -6.58 -28.60
N GLY A 22 6.46 -7.00 -28.94
CA GLY A 22 5.31 -6.99 -28.02
C GLY A 22 5.56 -7.80 -26.76
N ILE A 23 6.16 -9.00 -26.88
CA ILE A 23 6.53 -9.84 -25.73
C ILE A 23 7.55 -9.12 -24.83
N GLY A 24 8.53 -8.43 -25.40
CA GLY A 24 9.50 -7.67 -24.61
C GLY A 24 8.85 -6.56 -23.77
N PHE A 25 7.91 -5.79 -24.34
CA PHE A 25 7.15 -4.77 -23.61
C PHE A 25 6.21 -5.37 -22.57
N TYR A 26 5.55 -6.49 -22.89
CA TYR A 26 4.70 -7.22 -21.95
C TYR A 26 5.50 -7.67 -20.71
N ASN A 27 6.63 -8.34 -20.93
CA ASN A 27 7.49 -8.81 -19.83
C ASN A 27 7.96 -7.65 -18.94
N LYS A 28 8.31 -6.51 -19.53
CA LYS A 28 8.72 -5.32 -18.78
C LYS A 28 7.56 -4.71 -17.99
N LEU A 29 6.34 -4.72 -18.52
CA LEU A 29 5.13 -4.30 -17.79
C LEU A 29 4.86 -5.22 -16.60
N VAL A 30 4.93 -6.53 -16.79
CA VAL A 30 4.77 -7.54 -15.71
C VAL A 30 5.82 -7.32 -14.63
N PHE A 31 7.09 -7.12 -15.01
CA PHE A 31 8.16 -6.87 -14.06
C PHE A 31 7.92 -5.61 -13.22
N ARG A 32 7.57 -4.48 -13.87
CA ARG A 32 7.26 -3.23 -13.16
C ARG A 32 6.03 -3.36 -12.28
N LYS A 33 4.97 -4.03 -12.76
CA LYS A 33 3.78 -4.35 -11.96
C LYS A 33 4.15 -5.12 -10.69
N LYS A 34 5.02 -6.13 -10.81
CA LYS A 34 5.51 -6.90 -9.66
C LYS A 34 6.21 -6.02 -8.64
N LYS A 35 7.08 -5.10 -9.08
CA LYS A 35 7.76 -4.15 -8.18
C LYS A 35 6.75 -3.31 -7.37
N VAL A 36 5.71 -2.76 -8.02
CA VAL A 36 4.66 -2.01 -7.31
C VAL A 36 4.01 -2.88 -6.22
N ILE A 37 3.66 -4.13 -6.55
CA ILE A 37 3.04 -5.06 -5.60
C ILE A 37 4.01 -5.38 -4.45
N ASP A 38 5.29 -5.62 -4.74
CA ASP A 38 6.31 -5.92 -3.72
C ASP A 38 6.49 -4.72 -2.74
N LYS A 39 6.45 -3.48 -3.25
CA LYS A 39 6.53 -2.28 -2.40
C LYS A 39 5.25 -2.03 -1.61
N PHE A 40 4.08 -2.28 -2.22
CA PHE A 40 2.83 -2.26 -1.48
C PHE A 40 2.81 -3.27 -0.34
N ASN A 41 3.32 -4.48 -0.54
CA ASN A 41 3.43 -5.47 0.53
C ASN A 41 4.26 -4.97 1.71
N ALA A 42 5.31 -4.18 1.48
CA ALA A 42 6.09 -3.57 2.56
C ALA A 42 5.26 -2.54 3.35
N VAL A 43 4.43 -1.73 2.67
CA VAL A 43 3.46 -0.81 3.32
C VAL A 43 2.47 -1.61 4.17
N TYR A 44 1.87 -2.65 3.59
CA TYR A 44 0.89 -3.49 4.26
C TYR A 44 1.46 -4.20 5.50
N MET A 45 2.69 -4.72 5.41
CA MET A 45 3.36 -5.34 6.56
C MET A 45 3.61 -4.33 7.67
N SER A 46 4.01 -3.10 7.33
CA SER A 46 4.19 -2.04 8.32
C SER A 46 2.86 -1.59 8.95
N LEU A 47 1.76 -1.63 8.19
CA LEU A 47 0.42 -1.38 8.74
C LEU A 47 -0.03 -2.52 9.65
N LYS A 48 0.29 -3.77 9.33
CA LYS A 48 0.00 -4.92 10.21
C LYS A 48 0.68 -4.81 11.58
N GLU A 49 1.87 -4.21 11.67
CA GLU A 49 2.52 -3.96 12.96
C GLU A 49 1.69 -3.04 13.87
N ARG A 50 0.74 -2.27 13.33
CA ARG A 50 -0.21 -1.48 14.13
C ARG A 50 -1.20 -2.34 14.90
N VAL A 51 -1.46 -3.56 14.45
CA VAL A 51 -2.34 -4.50 15.17
C VAL A 51 -1.77 -4.79 16.55
N ASP A 52 -0.44 -4.98 16.66
CA ASP A 52 0.22 -5.19 17.95
C ASP A 52 0.12 -3.95 18.87
N ILE A 53 0.18 -2.76 18.27
CA ILE A 53 0.00 -1.49 19.00
C ILE A 53 -1.45 -1.36 19.48
N ILE A 54 -2.42 -1.69 18.62
CA ILE A 54 -3.86 -1.69 18.94
C ILE A 54 -4.14 -2.67 20.10
N ASP A 55 -3.60 -3.88 20.03
CA ASP A 55 -3.77 -4.88 21.10
C ASP A 55 -3.15 -4.39 22.41
N SER A 56 -1.97 -3.78 22.34
CA SER A 56 -1.28 -3.26 23.53
C SER A 56 -2.05 -2.12 24.19
N ILE A 57 -2.54 -1.13 23.42
CA ILE A 57 -3.32 -0.02 24.00
C ILE A 57 -4.69 -0.49 24.51
N SER A 58 -5.36 -1.42 23.81
CA SER A 58 -6.63 -2.00 24.26
C SER A 58 -6.46 -2.74 25.59
N ASN A 59 -5.34 -3.45 25.76
CA ASN A 59 -5.02 -4.12 27.02
C ASN A 59 -4.76 -3.12 28.16
N ILE A 60 -4.05 -2.02 27.89
CA ILE A 60 -3.82 -0.95 28.88
C ILE A 60 -5.15 -0.33 29.32
N ILE A 61 -6.03 0.03 28.39
CA ILE A 61 -7.35 0.59 28.68
C ILE A 61 -8.17 -0.36 29.56
N THR A 62 -8.18 -1.64 29.22
CA THR A 62 -8.94 -2.67 29.96
C THR A 62 -8.35 -2.93 31.35
N THR A 63 -7.03 -3.08 31.47
CA THR A 63 -6.34 -3.40 32.72
C THR A 63 -6.46 -2.27 33.74
N ASN A 64 -6.34 -1.02 33.27
CA ASN A 64 -6.48 0.16 34.15
C ASN A 64 -7.96 0.56 34.36
N LYS A 65 -8.91 -0.21 33.82
CA LYS A 65 -10.37 0.04 33.93
C LYS A 65 -10.76 1.46 33.51
N LEU A 66 -10.10 1.96 32.47
CA LEU A 66 -10.46 3.24 31.89
C LEU A 66 -11.83 3.11 31.21
N HIS A 67 -12.72 4.08 31.44
CA HIS A 67 -14.09 4.06 30.91
C HIS A 67 -14.16 4.54 29.45
N GLU A 68 -13.39 3.85 28.57
CA GLU A 68 -13.21 4.23 27.15
C GLU A 68 -13.75 3.15 26.19
N ASP A 69 -14.96 2.65 26.48
CA ASP A 69 -15.59 1.57 25.70
C ASP A 69 -15.73 1.90 24.21
N ASN A 70 -15.98 3.16 23.87
CA ASN A 70 -16.07 3.61 22.47
C ASN A 70 -14.72 3.48 21.76
N ILE A 71 -13.63 3.88 22.40
CA ILE A 71 -12.29 3.76 21.85
C ILE A 71 -11.93 2.28 21.67
N LEU A 72 -12.22 1.43 22.64
CA LEU A 72 -12.01 -0.01 22.54
C LEU A 72 -12.77 -0.63 21.36
N MET A 73 -14.02 -0.23 21.16
CA MET A 73 -14.81 -0.71 20.03
C MET A 73 -14.23 -0.25 18.67
N GLU A 74 -13.81 1.01 18.57
CA GLU A 74 -13.16 1.55 17.38
C GLU A 74 -11.82 0.85 17.07
N LEU A 75 -11.00 0.59 18.11
CA LEU A 75 -9.73 -0.13 18.00
C LEU A 75 -9.94 -1.57 17.50
N ASN A 76 -10.92 -2.29 18.02
CA ASN A 76 -11.23 -3.65 17.57
C ASN A 76 -11.69 -3.68 16.11
N LYS A 77 -12.57 -2.77 15.70
CA LYS A 77 -13.00 -2.65 14.29
C LYS A 77 -11.82 -2.33 13.37
N MET A 78 -10.93 -1.43 13.78
CA MET A 78 -9.74 -1.08 13.01
C MET A 78 -8.80 -2.28 12.86
N LYS A 79 -8.59 -3.04 13.93
CA LYS A 79 -7.81 -4.29 13.90
C LYS A 79 -8.36 -5.27 12.87
N GLU A 80 -9.67 -5.54 12.90
CA GLU A 80 -10.35 -6.43 11.95
C GLU A 80 -10.17 -5.90 10.52
N ALA A 81 -10.41 -4.60 10.28
CA ALA A 81 -10.24 -4.00 8.98
C ALA A 81 -8.82 -4.15 8.43
N ILE A 82 -7.77 -3.97 9.25
CA ILE A 82 -6.38 -4.15 8.83
C ILE A 82 -6.08 -5.62 8.49
N LEU A 83 -6.64 -6.57 9.23
CA LEU A 83 -6.37 -7.99 9.03
C LEU A 83 -7.11 -8.60 7.83
N GLU A 84 -8.32 -8.12 7.55
CA GLU A 84 -9.18 -8.63 6.47
C GLU A 84 -8.82 -8.06 5.10
N ASN A 85 -8.36 -6.80 5.05
CA ASN A 85 -8.08 -6.11 3.79
C ASN A 85 -6.61 -6.23 3.40
N SER A 86 -6.37 -6.70 2.17
CA SER A 86 -5.03 -6.87 1.60
C SER A 86 -4.86 -6.22 0.23
N SER A 87 -5.93 -5.63 -0.32
CA SER A 87 -5.86 -4.91 -1.60
C SER A 87 -5.35 -3.48 -1.42
N VAL A 88 -4.67 -2.95 -2.45
CA VAL A 88 -4.14 -1.57 -2.42
C VAL A 88 -5.21 -0.54 -2.07
N ASN A 89 -6.38 -0.62 -2.74
CA ASN A 89 -7.43 0.39 -2.62
C ASN A 89 -8.13 0.37 -1.25
N GLU A 90 -8.18 -0.78 -0.59
CA GLU A 90 -8.80 -0.95 0.73
C GLU A 90 -7.82 -0.65 1.86
N THR A 91 -6.54 -0.97 1.67
CA THR A 91 -5.50 -0.81 2.69
C THR A 91 -5.03 0.65 2.85
N LEU A 92 -4.88 1.39 1.74
CA LEU A 92 -4.33 2.75 1.82
C LEU A 92 -5.16 3.71 2.68
N PRO A 93 -6.51 3.73 2.66
CA PRO A 93 -7.31 4.55 3.57
C PRO A 93 -7.09 4.22 5.04
N LEU A 94 -6.93 2.93 5.39
CA LEU A 94 -6.75 2.48 6.77
C LEU A 94 -5.50 3.06 7.44
N ILE A 95 -4.52 3.55 6.66
CA ILE A 95 -3.31 4.18 7.20
C ILE A 95 -3.68 5.47 7.94
N ASN A 96 -4.45 6.36 7.33
CA ASN A 96 -4.88 7.61 7.96
C ASN A 96 -5.85 7.35 9.11
N GLU A 97 -6.86 6.50 8.87
CA GLU A 97 -7.87 6.16 9.88
C GLU A 97 -7.24 5.57 11.14
N SER A 98 -6.27 4.64 10.99
CA SER A 98 -5.56 4.05 12.12
C SER A 98 -4.60 5.03 12.79
N ASP A 99 -4.01 5.97 12.04
CA ASP A 99 -3.18 7.04 12.60
C ASP A 99 -3.98 7.92 13.57
N ASP A 100 -5.15 8.37 13.14
CA ASP A 100 -5.97 9.29 13.94
C ASP A 100 -6.58 8.59 15.15
N LEU A 101 -7.02 7.34 14.99
CA LEU A 101 -7.52 6.54 16.09
C LEU A 101 -6.44 6.25 17.14
N LEU A 102 -5.23 5.86 16.72
CA LEU A 102 -4.14 5.60 17.64
C LEU A 102 -3.62 6.87 18.32
N LYS A 103 -3.58 8.02 17.64
CA LYS A 103 -3.29 9.32 18.27
C LYS A 103 -4.30 9.64 19.37
N LYS A 104 -5.60 9.44 19.11
CA LYS A 104 -6.68 9.62 20.08
C LYS A 104 -6.47 8.69 21.28
N ALA A 105 -6.24 7.40 21.06
CA ALA A 105 -6.02 6.43 22.12
C ALA A 105 -4.72 6.68 22.93
N LEU A 106 -3.65 7.14 22.27
CA LEU A 106 -2.37 7.47 22.89
C LEU A 106 -2.32 8.88 23.50
N SER A 107 -3.42 9.64 23.49
CA SER A 107 -3.58 10.93 24.18
C SER A 107 -4.40 10.81 25.48
N LEU A 108 -4.77 9.60 25.88
CA LEU A 108 -5.53 9.35 27.11
C LEU A 108 -4.79 9.75 28.39
N ASP A 109 -3.47 9.88 28.36
CA ASP A 109 -2.68 10.45 29.46
C ASP A 109 -3.01 11.91 29.78
N SER A 110 -3.67 12.62 28.87
CA SER A 110 -4.22 13.97 29.17
C SER A 110 -5.45 13.95 30.09
N ILE A 111 -6.08 12.79 30.25
CA ILE A 111 -7.29 12.57 31.05
C ILE A 111 -6.96 11.70 32.28
N TYR A 112 -6.05 10.76 32.13
CA TYR A 112 -5.68 9.74 33.12
C TYR A 112 -4.20 9.90 33.48
N ASP A 113 -3.90 10.70 34.51
CA ASP A 113 -2.51 11.00 34.96
C ASP A 113 -1.69 9.75 35.34
N GLU A 114 -2.34 8.66 35.69
CA GLU A 114 -1.70 7.39 36.02
C GLU A 114 -0.94 6.79 34.82
N LEU A 115 -1.41 7.04 33.59
CA LEU A 115 -0.75 6.59 32.35
C LEU A 115 0.62 7.24 32.13
N LEU A 116 0.84 8.45 32.67
CA LEU A 116 2.15 9.12 32.60
C LEU A 116 3.25 8.35 33.36
N LYS A 117 2.86 7.52 34.34
CA LYS A 117 3.77 6.68 35.14
C LYS A 117 3.89 5.26 34.61
N ASP A 118 3.02 4.86 33.66
CA ASP A 118 3.05 3.56 33.04
C ASP A 118 4.14 3.51 31.95
N LYS A 119 5.22 2.78 32.25
CA LYS A 119 6.35 2.62 31.32
C LYS A 119 5.96 1.92 30.03
N ILE A 120 4.97 1.02 30.05
CA ILE A 120 4.51 0.29 28.87
C ILE A 120 3.77 1.26 27.96
N TYR A 121 2.88 2.08 28.54
CA TYR A 121 2.16 3.11 27.78
C TYR A 121 3.12 4.14 27.15
N MET A 122 4.10 4.63 27.89
CA MET A 122 5.08 5.58 27.37
C MET A 122 5.93 4.98 26.24
N ASN A 123 6.38 3.73 26.40
CA ASN A 123 7.10 3.03 25.33
C ASN A 123 6.23 2.77 24.09
N LEU A 124 4.93 2.57 24.28
CA LEU A 124 3.97 2.37 23.19
C LEU A 124 3.82 3.62 22.32
N LYS A 125 3.90 4.83 22.89
CA LYS A 125 3.96 6.10 22.16
C LYS A 125 5.17 6.16 21.21
N ASP A 126 6.34 5.77 21.71
CA ASP A 126 7.55 5.74 20.88
C ASP A 126 7.48 4.65 19.81
N THR A 127 6.92 3.49 20.14
CA THR A 127 6.69 2.39 19.19
C THR A 127 5.75 2.84 18.06
N PHE A 128 4.66 3.52 18.38
CA PHE A 128 3.74 4.07 17.38
C PHE A 128 4.42 5.10 16.49
N LYS A 129 5.18 6.03 17.06
CA LYS A 129 5.93 7.03 16.31
C LYS A 129 6.92 6.39 15.32
N ASN A 130 7.65 5.36 15.77
CA ASN A 130 8.58 4.63 14.90
C ASN A 130 7.85 3.88 13.78
N ASN A 131 6.69 3.27 14.08
CA ASN A 131 5.86 2.63 13.07
C ASN A 131 5.32 3.65 12.04
N GLN A 132 4.92 4.86 12.46
CA GLN A 132 4.53 5.94 11.55
C GLN A 132 5.65 6.28 10.55
N TYR A 133 6.89 6.47 11.03
CA TYR A 133 8.04 6.73 10.16
C TYR A 133 8.28 5.57 9.18
N LYS A 134 8.17 4.33 9.64
CA LYS A 134 8.33 3.14 8.81
C LYS A 134 7.29 3.08 7.69
N ILE A 135 6.02 3.35 8.03
CA ILE A 135 4.94 3.40 7.04
C ILE A 135 5.19 4.52 6.04
N MET A 136 5.51 5.74 6.49
CA MET A 136 5.77 6.88 5.62
C MET A 136 6.90 6.60 4.62
N TYR A 137 8.01 6.03 5.09
CA TYR A 137 9.12 5.64 4.23
C TYR A 137 8.72 4.56 3.20
N SER A 138 7.95 3.55 3.65
CA SER A 138 7.45 2.51 2.73
C SER A 138 6.50 3.06 1.67
N ILE A 139 5.67 4.05 2.03
CA ILE A 139 4.77 4.76 1.12
C ILE A 139 5.53 5.56 0.07
N GLU A 140 6.59 6.26 0.47
CA GLU A 140 7.44 7.03 -0.46
C GLU A 140 7.98 6.10 -1.56
N ILE A 141 8.59 4.97 -1.18
CA ILE A 141 9.10 3.98 -2.12
C ILE A 141 7.98 3.35 -2.97
N TYR A 142 6.81 3.09 -2.38
CA TYR A 142 5.65 2.60 -3.12
C TYR A 142 5.20 3.60 -4.19
N ASN A 143 5.08 4.87 -3.84
CA ASN A 143 4.67 5.92 -4.76
C ASN A 143 5.65 6.11 -5.92
N GLU A 144 6.96 6.01 -5.67
CA GLU A 144 7.99 6.04 -6.72
C GLU A 144 7.79 4.90 -7.74
N GLU A 145 7.58 3.67 -7.28
CA GLU A 145 7.35 2.53 -8.19
C GLU A 145 6.01 2.63 -8.93
N VAL A 146 4.97 3.22 -8.31
CA VAL A 146 3.69 3.52 -8.96
C VAL A 146 3.93 4.53 -10.10
N GLU A 147 4.69 5.60 -9.84
CA GLU A 147 5.01 6.61 -10.84
C GLU A 147 5.78 5.99 -12.01
N GLU A 148 6.82 5.23 -11.74
CA GLU A 148 7.61 4.55 -12.77
C GLU A 148 6.77 3.59 -13.62
N TYR A 149 5.89 2.81 -12.98
CA TYR A 149 5.01 1.89 -13.67
C TYR A 149 3.99 2.62 -14.55
N ASN A 150 3.25 3.59 -14.00
CA ASN A 150 2.22 4.32 -14.72
C ASN A 150 2.82 5.13 -15.88
N ASN A 151 3.98 5.77 -15.67
CA ASN A 151 4.71 6.50 -16.70
C ASN A 151 5.20 5.58 -17.83
N TYR A 152 5.72 4.40 -17.49
CA TYR A 152 6.14 3.42 -18.50
C TYR A 152 4.95 2.90 -19.30
N LYS A 153 3.86 2.54 -18.61
CA LYS A 153 2.63 2.01 -19.19
C LYS A 153 1.96 2.98 -20.16
N SER A 154 2.05 4.29 -19.90
CA SER A 154 1.39 5.34 -20.69
C SER A 154 2.11 5.68 -21.99
N LYS A 155 3.35 5.22 -22.22
CA LYS A 155 4.21 5.69 -23.32
C LYS A 155 4.36 4.65 -24.45
N GLY A 156 4.29 5.15 -25.69
CA GLY A 156 4.65 4.41 -26.90
C GLY A 156 4.02 3.02 -27.05
N ILE A 157 4.83 2.04 -27.41
CA ILE A 157 4.39 0.64 -27.62
C ILE A 157 3.89 0.02 -26.31
N ALA A 158 4.46 0.38 -25.17
CA ALA A 158 4.00 -0.11 -23.88
C ALA A 158 2.52 0.24 -23.60
N ASN A 159 2.06 1.42 -24.06
CA ASN A 159 0.66 1.81 -23.94
C ASN A 159 -0.25 0.91 -24.80
N ILE A 160 0.16 0.58 -26.03
CA ILE A 160 -0.60 -0.33 -26.89
C ILE A 160 -0.70 -1.71 -26.25
N VAL A 161 0.43 -2.26 -25.81
CA VAL A 161 0.50 -3.57 -25.13
C VAL A 161 -0.32 -3.55 -23.84
N SER A 162 -0.25 -2.49 -23.05
CA SER A 162 -1.00 -2.36 -21.79
C SER A 162 -2.52 -2.37 -22.01
N LYS A 163 -3.02 -1.76 -23.07
CA LYS A 163 -4.45 -1.78 -23.44
C LYS A 163 -4.89 -3.17 -23.90
N ILE A 164 -4.09 -3.82 -24.76
CA ILE A 164 -4.40 -5.18 -25.26
C ILE A 164 -4.51 -6.17 -24.08
N PHE A 165 -3.56 -6.13 -23.14
CA PHE A 165 -3.49 -7.06 -22.00
C PHE A 165 -4.15 -6.52 -20.73
N ARG A 166 -4.88 -5.39 -20.81
CA ARG A 166 -5.68 -4.80 -19.72
C ARG A 166 -4.89 -4.54 -18.44
N PHE A 167 -3.70 -3.97 -18.56
CA PHE A 167 -2.95 -3.52 -17.39
C PHE A 167 -3.59 -2.27 -16.80
N SER A 168 -4.02 -2.32 -15.54
CA SER A 168 -4.62 -1.20 -14.81
C SER A 168 -3.55 -0.24 -14.28
N ASP A 169 -3.93 1.01 -13.97
CA ASP A 169 -3.10 1.93 -13.20
C ASP A 169 -3.13 1.57 -11.73
N TYR A 170 -2.07 1.95 -11.00
CA TYR A 170 -2.05 1.92 -9.57
C TYR A 170 -2.25 3.33 -9.03
N SER A 171 -2.98 3.43 -7.90
CA SER A 171 -3.23 4.69 -7.21
C SER A 171 -2.05 5.06 -6.32
N TYR A 172 -1.70 6.36 -6.31
CA TYR A 172 -0.78 6.91 -5.31
C TYR A 172 -1.46 6.97 -3.95
N TYR A 173 -0.70 6.76 -2.90
CA TYR A 173 -1.12 7.21 -1.58
C TYR A 173 -0.93 8.73 -1.50
N LYS A 174 -1.98 9.44 -1.10
CA LYS A 174 -1.95 10.87 -0.78
C LYS A 174 -2.34 11.04 0.68
N LYS A 175 -1.52 11.74 1.43
CA LYS A 175 -1.89 12.14 2.78
C LYS A 175 -3.00 13.19 2.69
N GLU A 176 -4.04 13.06 3.50
CA GLU A 176 -5.23 13.93 3.45
C GLU A 176 -4.93 15.42 3.76
N ASN A 177 -3.74 15.72 4.31
CA ASN A 177 -3.31 17.07 4.67
C ASN A 177 -2.41 17.77 3.62
N ASP A 178 -2.24 17.21 2.42
CA ASP A 178 -1.45 17.80 1.33
C ASP A 178 -2.33 18.60 0.34
N ILE A 179 -3.43 19.22 0.82
CA ILE A 179 -4.29 20.15 0.07
C ILE A 179 -4.15 21.56 0.60
#